data_f19d4afaaa88990d199bf4f3bfe517f4
#
_entry.id   f19d4afaaa88990d199bf4f3bfe517f4
#
_cell.length_a   1.000
_cell.length_b   1.000
_cell.length_c   1.000
_cell.angle_alpha   90.00
_cell.angle_beta   90.00
_cell.angle_gamma   90.00
#
_symmetry.space_group_name_H-M   'P 1'
#
loop_
_entity.id
_entity.type
_entity.pdbx_description
1 polymer ?
#
loop_
_entity_poly.entity_id
_entity_poly.type
_entity_poly.pdbx_seq_one_letter_code
_entity_poly.pdbx_strand_id
1 'polypeptide(L)'
;MRKTLAAIGFCLAALLGADRGAAAQAATGAGMDRPAPGQMTADQLRIVLRARGYSDLAAMEREGDTVRVADAKRYGEPAGPLRLDAKTGQVRDEKPLTEAQARALLRDRGFSEVREAGRDGDTILATAQQSGRTVGLRVNARSGTVSPR
;
A
#
# COMPACT_ATOMS: atom_id res chain seq x y z
N MET A 1 29.08 63.60 2.18
CA MET A 1 29.06 64.58 3.29
C MET A 1 28.34 63.95 4.47
N ARG A 2 29.08 63.95 5.62
CA ARG A 2 28.59 63.82 7.02
C ARG A 2 27.93 62.46 7.36
N LYS A 3 28.59 61.48 8.05
CA LYS A 3 29.10 61.40 9.45
C LYS A 3 28.00 61.60 10.49
N THR A 4 27.82 60.53 11.29
CA THR A 4 27.92 60.38 12.75
C THR A 4 27.40 58.99 13.10
N LEU A 5 28.09 58.11 13.67
CA LEU A 5 28.73 57.76 14.95
C LEU A 5 27.89 58.08 16.20
N ALA A 6 27.63 57.09 16.97
CA ALA A 6 27.71 56.89 18.43
C ALA A 6 26.68 55.83 18.84
N ALA A 7 26.83 54.99 19.81
CA ALA A 7 27.81 54.52 20.73
C ALA A 7 27.13 53.53 21.66
N ILE A 8 27.80 52.42 21.92
CA ILE A 8 27.98 51.72 23.20
C ILE A 8 26.77 51.59 24.15
N GLY A 9 26.39 50.36 24.41
CA GLY A 9 25.61 49.97 25.58
C GLY A 9 25.86 48.51 25.92
N PHE A 10 26.90 48.30 26.72
CA PHE A 10 27.29 47.02 27.31
C PHE A 10 26.36 46.72 28.51
N CYS A 11 25.65 45.65 28.52
CA CYS A 11 25.08 45.06 29.72
C CYS A 11 25.23 43.58 29.70
N LEU A 12 26.20 43.15 30.46
CA LEU A 12 26.48 41.79 30.87
C LEU A 12 25.47 41.40 31.98
N ALA A 13 24.68 40.37 31.78
CA ALA A 13 24.02 39.66 32.86
C ALA A 13 23.99 38.18 32.54
N ALA A 14 24.88 37.46 33.15
CA ALA A 14 24.86 36.00 33.25
C ALA A 14 23.75 35.62 34.22
N LEU A 15 22.90 34.66 33.82
CA LEU A 15 22.14 33.83 34.75
C LEU A 15 21.91 32.46 34.13
N LEU A 16 22.41 31.46 34.83
CA LEU A 16 22.18 30.05 34.62
C LEU A 16 20.68 29.78 34.54
N GLY A 17 20.25 29.14 33.49
CA GLY A 17 18.96 28.52 33.34
C GLY A 17 19.16 27.20 32.66
N ALA A 18 19.14 26.10 33.40
CA ALA A 18 19.11 24.76 32.89
C ALA A 18 17.80 24.56 32.15
N ASP A 19 17.83 24.69 30.86
CA ASP A 19 16.70 24.33 30.01
C ASP A 19 16.85 22.94 29.45
N ARG A 20 16.08 22.08 30.07
CA ARG A 20 15.69 20.81 29.47
C ARG A 20 14.84 21.13 28.25
N GLY A 21 15.49 21.42 27.14
CA GLY A 21 14.89 21.38 25.83
C GLY A 21 14.54 19.93 25.54
N ALA A 22 13.36 19.52 25.98
CA ALA A 22 12.68 18.38 25.40
C ALA A 22 12.49 18.73 23.92
N ALA A 23 13.39 18.26 23.10
CA ALA A 23 13.17 18.20 21.67
C ALA A 23 11.93 17.35 21.47
N ALA A 24 10.82 18.02 21.25
CA ALA A 24 9.65 17.42 20.63
C ALA A 24 10.09 17.00 19.23
N GLN A 25 10.69 15.82 19.15
CA GLN A 25 10.81 15.13 17.87
C GLN A 25 9.39 14.91 17.39
N ALA A 26 9.03 15.68 16.41
CA ALA A 26 7.82 15.48 15.66
C ALA A 26 7.79 14.01 15.25
N ALA A 27 6.85 13.28 15.82
CA ALA A 27 6.56 11.89 15.45
C ALA A 27 5.93 11.88 14.05
N THR A 28 6.76 12.14 13.05
CA THR A 28 6.41 11.96 11.65
C THR A 28 6.78 10.52 11.31
N GLY A 29 5.85 9.59 11.44
CA GLY A 29 6.06 8.20 11.07
C GLY A 29 5.63 7.16 12.10
N ALA A 30 4.75 7.50 13.02
CA ALA A 30 4.34 6.60 14.12
C ALA A 30 3.34 5.50 13.70
N GLY A 31 3.18 5.21 12.40
CA GLY A 31 2.08 4.34 11.98
C GLY A 31 2.28 2.84 12.20
N MET A 32 3.53 2.31 12.19
CA MET A 32 3.73 0.86 12.09
C MET A 32 4.87 0.29 12.96
N ASP A 33 5.52 1.07 13.78
CA ASP A 33 6.85 0.73 14.30
C ASP A 33 6.90 -0.38 15.37
N ARG A 34 5.81 -0.73 16.02
CA ARG A 34 5.79 -1.85 16.96
C ARG A 34 4.46 -2.60 16.93
N PRO A 35 4.40 -3.78 16.32
CA PRO A 35 3.21 -4.62 16.39
C PRO A 35 2.99 -5.12 17.81
N ALA A 36 1.72 -5.24 18.22
CA ALA A 36 1.38 -5.93 19.46
C ALA A 36 1.67 -7.45 19.33
N PRO A 37 1.78 -8.19 20.44
CA PRO A 37 1.99 -9.63 20.40
C PRO A 37 0.99 -10.33 19.48
N GLY A 38 1.47 -11.16 18.57
CA GLY A 38 0.65 -11.88 17.59
C GLY A 38 0.19 -11.07 16.38
N GLN A 39 0.57 -9.81 16.25
CA GLN A 39 0.33 -9.02 15.05
C GLN A 39 1.52 -9.06 14.09
N MET A 40 1.25 -8.98 12.81
CA MET A 40 2.27 -8.91 11.77
C MET A 40 2.99 -7.56 11.76
N THR A 41 4.28 -7.58 11.44
CA THR A 41 5.05 -6.37 11.16
C THR A 41 4.62 -5.75 9.82
N ALA A 42 4.99 -4.49 9.58
CA ALA A 42 4.75 -3.84 8.29
C ALA A 42 5.32 -4.64 7.11
N ASP A 43 6.52 -5.19 7.26
CA ASP A 43 7.16 -5.96 6.21
C ASP A 43 6.48 -7.30 5.95
N GLN A 44 6.04 -7.99 7.00
CA GLN A 44 5.24 -9.20 6.86
C GLN A 44 3.93 -8.93 6.13
N LEU A 45 3.23 -7.84 6.46
CA LEU A 45 2.02 -7.44 5.76
C LEU A 45 2.29 -7.09 4.29
N ARG A 46 3.40 -6.41 3.98
CA ARG A 46 3.81 -6.15 2.59
C ARG A 46 4.06 -7.44 1.81
N ILE A 47 4.72 -8.42 2.42
CA ILE A 47 4.96 -9.73 1.79
C ILE A 47 3.62 -10.42 1.48
N VAL A 48 2.70 -10.48 2.45
CA VAL A 48 1.37 -11.08 2.27
C VAL A 48 0.59 -10.37 1.15
N LEU A 49 0.60 -9.05 1.15
CA LEU A 49 -0.09 -8.27 0.12
C LEU A 49 0.51 -8.48 -1.28
N ARG A 50 1.85 -8.51 -1.38
CA ARG A 50 2.53 -8.81 -2.67
C ARG A 50 2.18 -10.19 -3.20
N ALA A 51 2.12 -11.20 -2.34
CA ALA A 51 1.70 -12.55 -2.74
C ALA A 51 0.26 -12.61 -3.29
N ARG A 52 -0.57 -11.61 -2.94
CA ARG A 52 -1.94 -11.44 -3.43
C ARG A 52 -2.06 -10.48 -4.62
N GLY A 53 -0.92 -10.05 -5.18
CA GLY A 53 -0.86 -9.16 -6.34
C GLY A 53 -0.97 -7.67 -6.03
N TYR A 54 -0.88 -7.29 -4.75
CA TYR A 54 -0.87 -5.86 -4.39
C TYR A 54 0.54 -5.28 -4.49
N SER A 55 0.63 -4.05 -4.98
CA SER A 55 1.86 -3.25 -5.11
C SER A 55 1.58 -1.79 -4.79
N ASP A 56 2.64 -0.96 -4.82
CA ASP A 56 2.57 0.50 -4.63
C ASP A 56 1.76 0.89 -3.40
N LEU A 57 2.07 0.21 -2.28
CA LEU A 57 1.38 0.41 -1.02
C LEU A 57 1.77 1.78 -0.43
N ALA A 58 0.88 2.74 -0.51
CA ALA A 58 1.06 4.04 0.15
C ALA A 58 0.81 3.91 1.65
N ALA A 59 1.21 4.93 2.40
CA ALA A 59 1.12 5.02 3.85
C ALA A 59 0.31 3.92 4.55
N MET A 60 1.03 3.10 5.33
CA MET A 60 0.42 2.05 6.14
C MET A 60 0.33 2.53 7.58
N GLU A 61 -0.86 2.58 8.13
CA GLU A 61 -1.13 3.04 9.49
C GLU A 61 -1.83 1.95 10.29
N ARG A 62 -1.42 1.76 11.52
CA ARG A 62 -2.01 0.77 12.42
C ARG A 62 -3.02 1.43 13.35
N GLU A 63 -4.23 0.87 13.37
CA GLU A 63 -5.30 1.25 14.30
C GLU A 63 -5.75 -0.02 15.05
N GLY A 64 -5.13 -0.31 16.18
CA GLY A 64 -5.41 -1.52 16.96
C GLY A 64 -5.15 -2.81 16.16
N ASP A 65 -6.19 -3.63 15.97
CA ASP A 65 -6.12 -4.88 15.20
C ASP A 65 -6.36 -4.69 13.68
N THR A 66 -6.43 -3.44 13.22
CA THR A 66 -6.59 -3.11 11.81
C THR A 66 -5.41 -2.31 11.31
N VAL A 67 -4.97 -2.59 10.09
CA VAL A 67 -4.00 -1.78 9.37
C VAL A 67 -4.69 -1.15 8.16
N ARG A 68 -4.58 0.16 8.05
CA ARG A 68 -5.07 0.92 6.89
C ARG A 68 -3.92 1.16 5.93
N VAL A 69 -4.18 0.97 4.66
CA VAL A 69 -3.30 1.39 3.56
C VAL A 69 -4.04 2.48 2.81
N ALA A 70 -3.41 3.64 2.67
CA ALA A 70 -4.07 4.81 2.08
C ALA A 70 -4.40 4.61 0.60
N ASP A 71 -3.52 3.93 -0.12
CA ASP A 71 -3.72 3.56 -1.52
C ASP A 71 -2.87 2.34 -1.87
N ALA A 72 -3.33 1.58 -2.87
CA ALA A 72 -2.64 0.40 -3.38
C ALA A 72 -2.99 0.16 -4.85
N LYS A 73 -2.13 -0.57 -5.54
CA LYS A 73 -2.47 -1.19 -6.82
C LYS A 73 -2.64 -2.69 -6.64
N ARG A 74 -3.47 -3.30 -7.47
CA ARG A 74 -3.61 -4.75 -7.56
C ARG A 74 -3.41 -5.20 -9.00
N TYR A 75 -2.40 -6.03 -9.23
CA TYR A 75 -1.92 -6.41 -10.57
C TYR A 75 -1.62 -5.20 -11.47
N GLY A 76 -0.99 -4.15 -10.88
CA GLY A 76 -0.64 -2.92 -11.59
C GLY A 76 -1.77 -1.90 -11.78
N GLU A 77 -3.02 -2.27 -11.51
CA GLU A 77 -4.20 -1.40 -11.64
C GLU A 77 -4.63 -0.82 -10.28
N PRO A 78 -5.19 0.38 -10.22
CA PRO A 78 -5.64 0.98 -8.97
C PRO A 78 -6.61 0.08 -8.20
N ALA A 79 -6.35 -0.12 -6.92
CA ALA A 79 -7.22 -0.85 -6.00
C ALA A 79 -7.86 0.08 -4.96
N GLY A 80 -7.25 1.25 -4.72
CA GLY A 80 -7.68 2.22 -3.73
C GLY A 80 -7.29 1.82 -2.30
N PRO A 81 -7.90 2.45 -1.29
CA PRO A 81 -7.56 2.20 0.09
C PRO A 81 -7.95 0.79 0.53
N LEU A 82 -7.11 0.20 1.40
CA LEU A 82 -7.33 -1.13 1.93
C LEU A 82 -7.43 -1.09 3.46
N ARG A 83 -8.16 -2.04 4.00
CA ARG A 83 -8.16 -2.37 5.43
C ARG A 83 -7.75 -3.82 5.59
N LEU A 84 -6.75 -4.05 6.44
CA LEU A 84 -6.24 -5.38 6.72
C LEU A 84 -6.45 -5.73 8.17
N ASP A 85 -6.63 -7.01 8.41
CA ASP A 85 -6.50 -7.57 9.74
C ASP A 85 -5.01 -7.63 10.12
N ALA A 86 -4.64 -7.05 11.25
CA ALA A 86 -3.23 -6.94 11.65
C ALA A 86 -2.59 -8.28 12.03
N LYS A 87 -3.39 -9.30 12.35
CA LYS A 87 -2.89 -10.64 12.74
C LYS A 87 -2.74 -11.56 11.54
N THR A 88 -3.70 -11.52 10.63
CA THR A 88 -3.77 -12.46 9.50
C THR A 88 -3.31 -11.87 8.18
N GLY A 89 -3.23 -10.53 8.07
CA GLY A 89 -2.96 -9.83 6.82
C GLY A 89 -4.12 -9.93 5.80
N GLN A 90 -5.28 -10.44 6.22
CA GLN A 90 -6.44 -10.49 5.36
C GLN A 90 -6.96 -9.09 5.05
N VAL A 91 -7.22 -8.83 3.77
CA VAL A 91 -7.91 -7.61 3.35
C VAL A 91 -9.39 -7.74 3.71
N ARG A 92 -9.86 -6.82 4.54
CA ARG A 92 -11.28 -6.69 4.86
C ARG A 92 -11.96 -5.95 3.71
N ASP A 93 -13.16 -6.35 3.35
CA ASP A 93 -13.93 -5.74 2.25
C ASP A 93 -13.19 -5.76 0.90
N GLU A 94 -12.47 -6.87 0.61
CA GLU A 94 -11.76 -7.05 -0.64
C GLU A 94 -12.73 -7.01 -1.83
N LYS A 95 -12.55 -6.03 -2.69
CA LYS A 95 -13.35 -5.88 -3.91
C LYS A 95 -13.00 -7.00 -4.90
N PRO A 96 -13.99 -7.53 -5.62
CA PRO A 96 -13.72 -8.44 -6.73
C PRO A 96 -12.80 -7.79 -7.77
N LEU A 97 -12.00 -8.59 -8.43
CA LEU A 97 -11.14 -8.11 -9.53
C LEU A 97 -11.97 -7.41 -10.60
N THR A 98 -11.47 -6.28 -11.05
CA THR A 98 -11.96 -5.64 -12.26
C THR A 98 -11.47 -6.40 -13.50
N GLU A 99 -12.06 -6.11 -14.65
CA GLU A 99 -11.63 -6.66 -15.94
C GLU A 99 -10.16 -6.31 -16.24
N ALA A 100 -9.76 -5.07 -15.95
CA ALA A 100 -8.38 -4.61 -16.13
C ALA A 100 -7.42 -5.40 -15.25
N GLN A 101 -7.76 -5.60 -13.98
CA GLN A 101 -6.98 -6.40 -13.03
C GLN A 101 -6.90 -7.87 -13.42
N ALA A 102 -8.01 -8.46 -13.91
CA ALA A 102 -8.01 -9.83 -14.40
C ALA A 102 -7.13 -9.98 -15.66
N ARG A 103 -7.16 -9.02 -16.56
CA ARG A 103 -6.31 -8.99 -17.75
C ARG A 103 -4.84 -8.87 -17.36
N ALA A 104 -4.50 -8.01 -16.42
CA ALA A 104 -3.14 -7.85 -15.90
C ALA A 104 -2.67 -9.14 -15.22
N LEU A 105 -3.49 -9.75 -14.35
CA LEU A 105 -3.22 -11.04 -13.73
C LEU A 105 -2.89 -12.14 -14.75
N LEU A 106 -3.64 -12.20 -15.84
CA LEU A 106 -3.39 -13.21 -16.88
C LEU A 106 -2.06 -12.94 -17.62
N ARG A 107 -1.73 -11.67 -17.88
CA ARG A 107 -0.43 -11.33 -18.48
C ARG A 107 0.73 -11.70 -17.55
N ASP A 108 0.63 -11.44 -16.27
CA ASP A 108 1.64 -11.82 -15.26
C ASP A 108 1.85 -13.34 -15.19
N ARG A 109 0.82 -14.12 -15.57
CA ARG A 109 0.90 -15.58 -15.68
C ARG A 109 1.36 -16.10 -17.03
N GLY A 110 1.82 -15.21 -17.91
CA GLY A 110 2.38 -15.57 -19.22
C GLY A 110 1.36 -15.76 -20.35
N PHE A 111 0.10 -15.36 -20.12
CA PHE A 111 -0.88 -15.32 -21.20
C PHE A 111 -0.74 -14.03 -22.00
N SER A 112 -0.84 -14.13 -23.32
CA SER A 112 -0.83 -13.00 -24.24
C SER A 112 -2.19 -12.85 -24.95
N GLU A 113 -2.40 -11.73 -25.64
CA GLU A 113 -3.63 -11.41 -26.38
C GLU A 113 -4.91 -11.67 -25.57
N VAL A 114 -4.89 -11.26 -24.31
CA VAL A 114 -6.02 -11.47 -23.41
C VAL A 114 -7.21 -10.62 -23.86
N ARG A 115 -8.31 -11.29 -24.18
CA ARG A 115 -9.59 -10.69 -24.52
C ARG A 115 -10.64 -11.21 -23.56
N GLU A 116 -11.45 -10.32 -23.07
CA GLU A 116 -12.59 -10.70 -22.24
C GLU A 116 -13.71 -11.23 -23.12
N ALA A 117 -14.33 -12.31 -22.68
CA ALA A 117 -15.46 -12.93 -23.34
C ALA A 117 -16.79 -12.72 -22.61
N GLY A 118 -16.72 -12.17 -21.38
CA GLY A 118 -17.91 -11.87 -20.57
C GLY A 118 -17.65 -12.08 -19.08
N ARG A 119 -18.69 -11.80 -18.31
CA ARG A 119 -18.68 -11.99 -16.86
C ARG A 119 -19.96 -12.71 -16.42
N ASP A 120 -19.79 -13.68 -15.55
CA ASP A 120 -20.88 -14.41 -14.92
C ASP A 120 -20.66 -14.40 -13.40
N GLY A 121 -21.37 -13.52 -12.71
CA GLY A 121 -21.21 -13.28 -11.27
C GLY A 121 -19.77 -12.92 -10.89
N ASP A 122 -19.16 -13.76 -10.06
CA ASP A 122 -17.77 -13.63 -9.63
C ASP A 122 -16.76 -14.29 -10.61
N THR A 123 -17.21 -14.77 -11.75
CA THR A 123 -16.35 -15.39 -12.78
C THR A 123 -16.21 -14.47 -13.97
N ILE A 124 -14.96 -14.15 -14.30
CA ILE A 124 -14.62 -13.44 -15.54
C ILE A 124 -14.19 -14.49 -16.56
N LEU A 125 -14.88 -14.47 -17.71
CA LEU A 125 -14.55 -15.33 -18.85
C LEU A 125 -13.58 -14.58 -19.76
N ALA A 126 -12.50 -15.24 -20.14
CA ALA A 126 -11.51 -14.66 -21.03
C ALA A 126 -11.04 -15.68 -22.07
N THR A 127 -10.57 -15.16 -23.18
CA THR A 127 -9.76 -15.90 -24.15
C THR A 127 -8.37 -15.29 -24.17
N ALA A 128 -7.35 -16.12 -24.27
CA ALA A 128 -5.97 -15.67 -24.33
C ALA A 128 -5.13 -16.60 -25.18
N GLN A 129 -3.92 -16.18 -25.51
CA GLN A 129 -2.94 -17.05 -26.13
C GLN A 129 -1.94 -17.55 -25.11
N GLN A 130 -1.64 -18.85 -25.17
CA GLN A 130 -0.58 -19.49 -24.42
C GLN A 130 0.21 -20.37 -25.39
N SER A 131 1.52 -20.11 -25.52
CA SER A 131 2.41 -20.85 -26.44
C SER A 131 1.86 -20.93 -27.88
N GLY A 132 1.29 -19.84 -28.38
CA GLY A 132 0.73 -19.75 -29.72
C GLY A 132 -0.64 -20.41 -29.93
N ARG A 133 -1.28 -20.92 -28.86
CA ARG A 133 -2.61 -21.51 -28.92
C ARG A 133 -3.63 -20.65 -28.20
N THR A 134 -4.81 -20.49 -28.78
CA THR A 134 -5.93 -19.83 -28.11
C THR A 134 -6.53 -20.75 -27.06
N VAL A 135 -6.64 -20.26 -25.84
CA VAL A 135 -7.24 -20.98 -24.71
C VAL A 135 -8.38 -20.16 -24.12
N GLY A 136 -9.45 -20.85 -23.74
CA GLY A 136 -10.52 -20.26 -22.93
C GLY A 136 -10.19 -20.37 -21.44
N LEU A 137 -10.41 -19.29 -20.70
CA LEU A 137 -10.08 -19.19 -19.28
C LEU A 137 -11.27 -18.70 -18.47
N ARG A 138 -11.30 -19.14 -17.21
CA ARG A 138 -12.17 -18.62 -16.16
C ARG A 138 -11.31 -18.03 -15.07
N VAL A 139 -11.56 -16.80 -14.70
CA VAL A 139 -10.88 -16.12 -13.59
C VAL A 139 -11.91 -15.87 -12.50
N ASN A 140 -11.69 -16.45 -11.33
CA ASN A 140 -12.49 -16.11 -10.17
C ASN A 140 -12.12 -14.68 -9.70
N ALA A 141 -13.06 -13.76 -9.75
CA ALA A 141 -12.80 -12.35 -9.46
C ALA A 141 -12.49 -12.09 -7.97
N ARG A 142 -12.89 -12.97 -7.05
CA ARG A 142 -12.59 -12.81 -5.63
C ARG A 142 -11.21 -13.37 -5.27
N SER A 143 -10.90 -14.57 -5.73
CA SER A 143 -9.66 -15.27 -5.36
C SER A 143 -8.51 -15.03 -6.34
N GLY A 144 -8.77 -14.58 -7.56
CA GLY A 144 -7.78 -14.52 -8.63
C GLY A 144 -7.37 -15.90 -9.16
N THR A 145 -8.15 -16.95 -8.86
CA THR A 145 -7.88 -18.29 -9.39
C THR A 145 -8.19 -18.35 -10.86
N VAL A 146 -7.28 -18.89 -11.63
CA VAL A 146 -7.43 -19.08 -13.10
C VAL A 146 -7.55 -20.56 -13.39
N SER A 147 -8.54 -20.93 -14.18
CA SER A 147 -8.77 -22.31 -14.65
C SER A 147 -9.10 -22.32 -16.12
N PRO A 148 -8.81 -23.40 -16.85
CA PRO A 148 -9.28 -23.61 -18.21
C PRO A 148 -10.81 -23.64 -18.27
N ARG A 149 -11.35 -23.25 -19.42
CA ARG A 149 -12.78 -23.32 -19.72
C ARG A 149 -13.10 -24.59 -20.49
#